data_b61108891149b85024e861dadcae1f08
#
_entry.id   b61108891149b85024e861dadcae1f08
#
_cell.length_a   1.000
_cell.length_b   1.000
_cell.length_c   1.000
_cell.angle_alpha   90.00
_cell.angle_beta   90.00
_cell.angle_gamma   90.00
#
_symmetry.space_group_name_H-M   'P 1'
#
loop_
_entity.id
_entity.type
_entity.pdbx_description
1 polymer ?
#
loop_
_entity_poly.entity_id
_entity_poly.type
_entity_poly.pdbx_seq_one_letter_code
_entity_poly.pdbx_strand_id
1 'polypeptide(L)'
;MKNGKFGCAIWGCGWVASGHINAYLKHPECEVVAIGSRRLESAKAKQREFGLQCRLCTDFQQILEDPEVDIVSICTPNDRHAEECILAAQAGKHVFLEKPAAIREEDLPRMLEAVRQAKVKTMVGFILRFNPLVKLQKRLVAEGELGKVFLANVDYWFGRERGGWMKHRENTGGAFILAGCHSVDMARWILDSDIESVTAQSAMVGDYYEYPSVETAQVRFANGAIGVFSCSLVGQVPYTANLSILGEKGTIINDKFYLKRFEGQADFFTLDTGVKKTGDVYGHPFPAMVADFVECIKEDRESLHNLESAVNATLTCLAITKSASLDGKRIHVPTNSL
;
A
#
# COMPACT_ATOMS: atom_id res chain seq x y z
N MET A 1 -9.31 24.26 7.74
CA MET A 1 -10.72 23.87 7.39
C MET A 1 -11.52 25.10 6.96
N LYS A 2 -12.12 25.09 5.79
CA LYS A 2 -13.04 26.12 5.29
C LYS A 2 -14.46 25.55 5.32
N ASN A 3 -15.42 26.32 5.86
CA ASN A 3 -16.83 25.87 5.99
C ASN A 3 -17.03 24.54 6.75
N GLY A 4 -16.14 24.20 7.69
CA GLY A 4 -16.20 22.95 8.44
C GLY A 4 -15.73 21.71 7.68
N LYS A 5 -15.15 21.88 6.47
CA LYS A 5 -14.62 20.78 5.68
C LYS A 5 -13.10 20.86 5.54
N PHE A 6 -12.47 19.71 5.41
CA PHE A 6 -11.06 19.58 5.03
C PHE A 6 -10.90 19.83 3.53
N GLY A 7 -10.04 20.77 3.17
CA GLY A 7 -9.62 20.98 1.79
C GLY A 7 -8.64 19.90 1.36
N CYS A 8 -9.01 19.11 0.36
CA CYS A 8 -8.22 18.00 -0.14
C CYS A 8 -7.63 18.35 -1.51
N ALA A 9 -6.33 18.13 -1.67
CA ALA A 9 -5.66 18.25 -2.95
C ALA A 9 -5.17 16.89 -3.45
N ILE A 10 -5.24 16.66 -4.77
CA ILE A 10 -4.69 15.47 -5.41
C ILE A 10 -3.50 15.90 -6.27
N TRP A 11 -2.32 15.35 -5.97
CA TRP A 11 -1.11 15.53 -6.76
C TRP A 11 -0.76 14.24 -7.50
N GLY A 12 -0.79 14.31 -8.86
CA GLY A 12 -0.70 13.14 -9.73
C GLY A 12 -2.08 12.68 -10.21
N CYS A 13 -2.34 12.83 -11.52
CA CYS A 13 -3.65 12.56 -12.15
C CYS A 13 -3.65 11.22 -12.92
N GLY A 14 -3.02 10.19 -12.34
CA GLY A 14 -3.00 8.83 -12.87
C GLY A 14 -4.31 8.07 -12.60
N TRP A 15 -4.27 6.75 -12.85
CA TRP A 15 -5.42 5.86 -12.65
C TRP A 15 -5.89 5.85 -11.19
N VAL A 16 -4.97 5.79 -10.23
CA VAL A 16 -5.30 5.68 -8.80
C VAL A 16 -5.95 6.96 -8.25
N ALA A 17 -5.65 8.12 -8.83
CA ALA A 17 -6.24 9.39 -8.43
C ALA A 17 -7.78 9.38 -8.46
N SER A 18 -8.39 8.62 -9.37
CA SER A 18 -9.85 8.46 -9.43
C SER A 18 -10.42 7.85 -8.16
N GLY A 19 -9.71 6.90 -7.53
CA GLY A 19 -10.10 6.32 -6.25
C GLY A 19 -10.10 7.33 -5.10
N HIS A 20 -9.04 8.14 -5.00
CA HIS A 20 -8.93 9.20 -4.00
C HIS A 20 -10.00 10.28 -4.19
N ILE A 21 -10.17 10.79 -5.42
CA ILE A 21 -11.20 11.80 -5.74
C ILE A 21 -12.59 11.28 -5.36
N ASN A 22 -12.94 10.05 -5.80
CA ASN A 22 -14.22 9.45 -5.49
C ASN A 22 -14.46 9.27 -3.97
N ALA A 23 -13.41 8.95 -3.22
CA ALA A 23 -13.48 8.82 -1.78
C ALA A 23 -13.72 10.16 -1.08
N TYR A 24 -12.99 11.20 -1.45
CA TYR A 24 -13.21 12.54 -0.91
C TYR A 24 -14.59 13.10 -1.24
N LEU A 25 -15.07 12.90 -2.47
CA LEU A 25 -16.42 13.34 -2.88
C LEU A 25 -17.54 12.65 -2.10
N LYS A 26 -17.31 11.43 -1.61
CA LYS A 26 -18.26 10.68 -0.78
C LYS A 26 -18.18 11.02 0.70
N HIS A 27 -17.12 11.70 1.14
CA HIS A 27 -16.94 12.03 2.55
C HIS A 27 -17.55 13.40 2.88
N PRO A 28 -18.49 13.50 3.82
CA PRO A 28 -19.24 14.75 4.07
C PRO A 28 -18.36 15.91 4.56
N GLU A 29 -17.26 15.61 5.23
CA GLU A 29 -16.32 16.59 5.78
C GLU A 29 -15.11 16.86 4.89
N CYS A 30 -15.14 16.46 3.60
CA CYS A 30 -14.08 16.72 2.64
C CYS A 30 -14.57 17.54 1.45
N GLU A 31 -13.68 18.32 0.87
CA GLU A 31 -13.89 19.05 -0.38
C GLU A 31 -12.62 18.96 -1.23
N VAL A 32 -12.73 18.58 -2.51
CA VAL A 32 -11.59 18.61 -3.44
C VAL A 32 -11.39 20.03 -3.92
N VAL A 33 -10.38 20.72 -3.37
CA VAL A 33 -10.11 22.14 -3.65
C VAL A 33 -9.05 22.35 -4.73
N ALA A 34 -8.18 21.35 -4.96
CA ALA A 34 -7.14 21.41 -5.98
C ALA A 34 -6.84 20.04 -6.59
N ILE A 35 -6.50 20.02 -7.87
CA ILE A 35 -5.94 18.86 -8.57
C ILE A 35 -4.70 19.32 -9.34
N GLY A 36 -3.60 18.59 -9.19
CA GLY A 36 -2.34 18.94 -9.83
C GLY A 36 -1.68 17.79 -10.57
N SER A 37 -1.00 18.14 -11.65
CA SER A 37 -0.16 17.24 -12.43
C SER A 37 0.81 18.05 -13.27
N ARG A 38 2.04 17.56 -13.46
CA ARG A 38 3.02 18.19 -14.36
C ARG A 38 2.46 18.47 -15.76
N ARG A 39 1.48 17.71 -16.22
CA ARG A 39 0.75 17.95 -17.47
C ARG A 39 -0.64 18.48 -17.16
N LEU A 40 -0.89 19.75 -17.49
CA LEU A 40 -2.16 20.41 -17.24
C LEU A 40 -3.36 19.63 -17.83
N GLU A 41 -3.18 19.02 -18.99
CA GLU A 41 -4.25 18.25 -19.64
C GLU A 41 -4.68 17.02 -18.85
N SER A 42 -3.76 16.41 -18.08
CA SER A 42 -4.11 15.31 -17.19
C SER A 42 -4.99 15.79 -16.02
N ALA A 43 -4.67 16.94 -15.45
CA ALA A 43 -5.49 17.57 -14.39
C ALA A 43 -6.87 17.99 -14.92
N LYS A 44 -6.92 18.64 -16.10
CA LYS A 44 -8.18 19.01 -16.77
C LYS A 44 -9.05 17.78 -17.08
N ALA A 45 -8.43 16.68 -17.51
CA ALA A 45 -9.15 15.43 -17.78
C ALA A 45 -9.82 14.90 -16.52
N LYS A 46 -9.12 14.87 -15.38
CA LYS A 46 -9.68 14.47 -14.08
C LYS A 46 -10.76 15.43 -13.59
N GLN A 47 -10.56 16.74 -13.75
CA GLN A 47 -11.56 17.72 -13.39
C GLN A 47 -12.88 17.51 -14.15
N ARG A 48 -12.79 17.25 -15.47
CA ARG A 48 -13.97 16.95 -16.31
C ARG A 48 -14.61 15.61 -15.96
N GLU A 49 -13.79 14.57 -15.73
CA GLU A 49 -14.26 13.22 -15.38
C GLU A 49 -15.17 13.23 -14.15
N PHE A 50 -14.85 14.05 -13.15
CA PHE A 50 -15.57 14.14 -11.89
C PHE A 50 -16.46 15.39 -11.74
N GLY A 51 -16.55 16.24 -12.75
CA GLY A 51 -17.35 17.49 -12.71
C GLY A 51 -16.90 18.47 -11.63
N LEU A 52 -15.60 18.53 -11.31
CA LEU A 52 -15.09 19.29 -10.17
C LEU A 52 -14.94 20.78 -10.48
N GLN A 53 -15.23 21.61 -9.48
CA GLN A 53 -14.97 23.05 -9.47
C GLN A 53 -13.79 23.34 -8.52
N CYS A 54 -12.57 22.94 -8.95
CA CYS A 54 -11.36 23.05 -8.13
C CYS A 54 -10.23 23.72 -8.92
N ARG A 55 -9.19 24.15 -8.23
CA ARG A 55 -7.99 24.72 -8.87
C ARG A 55 -7.22 23.63 -9.61
N LEU A 56 -6.61 24.03 -10.73
CA LEU A 56 -5.71 23.18 -11.50
C LEU A 56 -4.28 23.69 -11.33
N CYS A 57 -3.40 22.81 -10.83
CA CYS A 57 -2.00 23.12 -10.55
C CYS A 57 -1.07 22.31 -11.48
N THR A 58 0.01 22.94 -11.93
CA THR A 58 1.07 22.27 -12.71
C THR A 58 2.39 22.19 -11.94
N ASP A 59 2.48 22.89 -10.80
CA ASP A 59 3.57 22.88 -9.86
C ASP A 59 3.05 22.45 -8.49
N PHE A 60 3.77 21.56 -7.83
CA PHE A 60 3.43 21.04 -6.50
C PHE A 60 3.44 22.17 -5.44
N GLN A 61 4.33 23.12 -5.59
CA GLN A 61 4.43 24.27 -4.69
C GLN A 61 3.11 25.06 -4.61
N GLN A 62 2.35 25.15 -5.70
CA GLN A 62 1.03 25.82 -5.72
C GLN A 62 0.02 25.13 -4.77
N ILE A 63 0.13 23.81 -4.58
CA ILE A 63 -0.68 23.05 -3.62
C ILE A 63 -0.18 23.26 -2.20
N LEU A 64 1.13 23.28 -2.00
CA LEU A 64 1.76 23.40 -0.68
C LEU A 64 1.49 24.79 -0.05
N GLU A 65 1.55 25.84 -0.84
CA GLU A 65 1.32 27.23 -0.42
C GLU A 65 -0.16 27.57 -0.25
N ASP A 66 -1.05 26.73 -0.73
CA ASP A 66 -2.48 26.98 -0.69
C ASP A 66 -3.05 26.82 0.72
N PRO A 67 -3.55 27.91 1.34
CA PRO A 67 -4.12 27.86 2.70
C PRO A 67 -5.46 27.11 2.77
N GLU A 68 -6.10 26.83 1.63
CA GLU A 68 -7.33 26.03 1.60
C GLU A 68 -7.07 24.52 1.57
N VAL A 69 -5.81 24.08 1.40
CA VAL A 69 -5.42 22.67 1.40
C VAL A 69 -5.01 22.25 2.80
N ASP A 70 -5.72 21.29 3.38
CA ASP A 70 -5.42 20.63 4.65
C ASP A 70 -4.75 19.27 4.41
N ILE A 71 -5.22 18.52 3.38
CA ILE A 71 -4.79 17.15 3.07
C ILE A 71 -4.28 17.09 1.63
N VAL A 72 -3.14 16.45 1.43
CA VAL A 72 -2.57 16.18 0.10
C VAL A 72 -2.54 14.67 -0.15
N SER A 73 -3.23 14.21 -1.21
CA SER A 73 -3.05 12.86 -1.75
C SER A 73 -1.94 12.87 -2.80
N ILE A 74 -0.86 12.14 -2.53
CA ILE A 74 0.27 11.97 -3.44
C ILE A 74 0.04 10.70 -4.26
N CYS A 75 -0.27 10.87 -5.55
CA CYS A 75 -0.61 9.82 -6.52
C CYS A 75 0.35 9.80 -7.73
N THR A 76 1.55 10.25 -7.52
CA THR A 76 2.63 10.35 -8.51
C THR A 76 3.37 9.02 -8.72
N PRO A 77 4.34 8.91 -9.64
CA PRO A 77 5.25 7.78 -9.71
C PRO A 77 6.07 7.61 -8.42
N ASN A 78 6.42 6.35 -8.10
CA ASN A 78 7.01 5.96 -6.82
C ASN A 78 8.30 6.71 -6.46
N ASP A 79 9.10 7.09 -7.48
CA ASP A 79 10.36 7.84 -7.31
C ASP A 79 10.16 9.25 -6.73
N ARG A 80 8.93 9.76 -6.79
CA ARG A 80 8.57 11.09 -6.28
C ARG A 80 8.03 11.08 -4.86
N HIS A 81 7.56 9.94 -4.39
CA HIS A 81 6.83 9.81 -3.13
C HIS A 81 7.58 10.40 -1.94
N ALA A 82 8.86 10.10 -1.81
CA ALA A 82 9.65 10.53 -0.66
C ALA A 82 9.78 12.05 -0.58
N GLU A 83 10.23 12.68 -1.65
CA GLU A 83 10.44 14.13 -1.69
C GLU A 83 9.13 14.90 -1.55
N GLU A 84 8.09 14.47 -2.27
CA GLU A 84 6.78 15.11 -2.21
C GLU A 84 6.12 14.94 -0.83
N CYS A 85 6.31 13.79 -0.15
CA CYS A 85 5.86 13.59 1.22
C CYS A 85 6.59 14.54 2.20
N ILE A 86 7.91 14.67 2.08
CA ILE A 86 8.73 15.57 2.91
C ILE A 86 8.26 17.03 2.72
N LEU A 87 8.12 17.48 1.49
CA LEU A 87 7.69 18.83 1.19
C LEU A 87 6.28 19.12 1.70
N ALA A 88 5.34 18.17 1.53
CA ALA A 88 3.97 18.32 2.04
C ALA A 88 3.95 18.39 3.57
N ALA A 89 4.72 17.54 4.26
CA ALA A 89 4.85 17.58 5.71
C ALA A 89 5.41 18.92 6.19
N GLN A 90 6.51 19.40 5.58
CA GLN A 90 7.13 20.68 5.90
C GLN A 90 6.19 21.88 5.70
N ALA A 91 5.29 21.77 4.73
CA ALA A 91 4.22 22.76 4.50
C ALA A 91 3.02 22.62 5.48
N GLY A 92 3.10 21.71 6.46
CA GLY A 92 2.06 21.48 7.44
C GLY A 92 0.81 20.77 6.89
N LYS A 93 0.92 20.09 5.74
CA LYS A 93 -0.20 19.35 5.14
C LYS A 93 -0.22 17.91 5.64
N HIS A 94 -1.39 17.40 6.00
CA HIS A 94 -1.59 15.96 6.22
C HIS A 94 -1.43 15.21 4.91
N VAL A 95 -0.81 14.01 4.94
CA VAL A 95 -0.39 13.31 3.72
C VAL A 95 -1.09 11.96 3.59
N PHE A 96 -1.86 11.79 2.51
CA PHE A 96 -2.28 10.49 2.04
C PHE A 96 -1.34 10.07 0.90
N LEU A 97 -0.38 9.21 1.21
CA LEU A 97 0.66 8.76 0.29
C LEU A 97 0.27 7.46 -0.39
N GLU A 98 0.35 7.39 -1.72
CA GLU A 98 0.25 6.12 -2.40
C GLU A 98 1.45 5.22 -2.09
N LYS A 99 1.21 3.92 -2.17
CA LYS A 99 2.24 2.91 -1.97
C LYS A 99 3.11 2.72 -3.22
N PRO A 100 4.37 2.30 -3.08
CA PRO A 100 5.14 2.13 -1.83
C PRO A 100 5.46 3.47 -1.19
N ALA A 101 5.84 3.46 0.09
CA ALA A 101 6.22 4.70 0.75
C ALA A 101 7.45 5.35 0.08
N ALA A 102 8.46 4.54 -0.25
CA ALA A 102 9.68 4.96 -0.93
C ALA A 102 10.24 3.84 -1.81
N ILE A 103 11.20 4.17 -2.68
CA ILE A 103 11.94 3.20 -3.51
C ILE A 103 13.42 3.12 -3.12
N ARG A 104 13.85 3.86 -2.09
CA ARG A 104 15.20 3.84 -1.53
C ARG A 104 15.14 3.81 -0.01
N GLU A 105 16.05 3.06 0.59
CA GLU A 105 16.10 2.87 2.05
C GLU A 105 16.40 4.19 2.77
N GLU A 106 17.32 5.00 2.25
CA GLU A 106 17.76 6.27 2.83
C GLU A 106 16.68 7.36 2.86
N ASP A 107 15.60 7.20 2.10
CA ASP A 107 14.50 8.16 2.09
C ASP A 107 13.57 8.00 3.32
N LEU A 108 13.43 6.79 3.84
CA LEU A 108 12.48 6.50 4.92
C LEU A 108 12.76 7.30 6.21
N PRO A 109 14.00 7.35 6.76
CA PRO A 109 14.26 8.15 7.94
C PRO A 109 14.04 9.65 7.71
N ARG A 110 14.34 10.16 6.51
CA ARG A 110 14.11 11.58 6.15
C ARG A 110 12.61 11.92 6.14
N MET A 111 11.79 11.01 5.60
CA MET A 111 10.33 11.15 5.57
C MET A 111 9.75 11.14 6.98
N LEU A 112 10.15 10.16 7.80
CA LEU A 112 9.69 10.03 9.19
C LEU A 112 10.04 11.27 10.02
N GLU A 113 11.25 11.77 9.87
CA GLU A 113 11.71 12.96 10.58
C GLU A 113 10.90 14.20 10.18
N ALA A 114 10.66 14.42 8.88
CA ALA A 114 9.85 15.53 8.38
C ALA A 114 8.42 15.48 8.93
N VAL A 115 7.79 14.28 8.92
CA VAL A 115 6.43 14.09 9.44
C VAL A 115 6.37 14.32 10.95
N ARG A 116 7.34 13.82 11.73
CA ARG A 116 7.41 14.00 13.18
C ARG A 116 7.60 15.47 13.56
N GLN A 117 8.52 16.17 12.88
CA GLN A 117 8.76 17.60 13.13
C GLN A 117 7.55 18.47 12.82
N ALA A 118 6.88 18.20 11.72
CA ALA A 118 5.69 18.93 11.31
C ALA A 118 4.42 18.54 12.09
N LYS A 119 4.43 17.42 12.82
CA LYS A 119 3.28 16.86 13.57
C LYS A 119 2.05 16.63 12.68
N VAL A 120 2.27 16.34 11.40
CA VAL A 120 1.19 16.03 10.47
C VAL A 120 0.85 14.55 10.52
N LYS A 121 -0.41 14.21 10.25
CA LYS A 121 -0.86 12.83 10.13
C LYS A 121 -0.56 12.30 8.73
N THR A 122 -0.25 11.01 8.66
CA THR A 122 0.00 10.32 7.40
C THR A 122 -0.86 9.06 7.27
N MET A 123 -1.17 8.69 6.04
CA MET A 123 -1.75 7.41 5.67
C MET A 123 -1.05 6.90 4.42
N VAL A 124 -0.67 5.63 4.39
CA VAL A 124 -0.09 4.97 3.21
C VAL A 124 -1.12 4.06 2.55
N GLY A 125 -1.18 4.07 1.23
CA GLY A 125 -2.20 3.44 0.39
C GLY A 125 -2.22 1.90 0.37
N PHE A 126 -2.02 1.24 1.52
CA PHE A 126 -2.13 -0.21 1.65
C PHE A 126 -3.58 -0.65 1.78
N ILE A 127 -4.28 -0.61 0.64
CA ILE A 127 -5.73 -0.85 0.54
C ILE A 127 -6.19 -2.20 1.10
N LEU A 128 -5.35 -3.25 1.08
CA LEU A 128 -5.72 -4.59 1.51
C LEU A 128 -6.07 -4.64 3.01
N ARG A 129 -5.48 -3.80 3.84
CA ARG A 129 -5.81 -3.71 5.27
C ARG A 129 -7.27 -3.29 5.52
N PHE A 130 -7.91 -2.63 4.55
CA PHE A 130 -9.32 -2.21 4.63
C PHE A 130 -10.29 -3.21 4.00
N ASN A 131 -9.79 -4.29 3.37
CA ASN A 131 -10.62 -5.35 2.84
C ASN A 131 -11.28 -6.13 4.00
N PRO A 132 -12.63 -6.33 3.99
CA PRO A 132 -13.33 -7.04 5.06
C PRO A 132 -12.81 -8.45 5.33
N LEU A 133 -12.42 -9.19 4.28
CA LEU A 133 -11.84 -10.53 4.43
C LEU A 133 -10.48 -10.46 5.16
N VAL A 134 -9.62 -9.54 4.77
CA VAL A 134 -8.29 -9.36 5.39
C VAL A 134 -8.43 -8.90 6.85
N LYS A 135 -9.39 -8.02 7.15
CA LYS A 135 -9.73 -7.65 8.54
C LYS A 135 -10.19 -8.84 9.38
N LEU A 136 -11.02 -9.71 8.80
CA LEU A 136 -11.45 -10.94 9.47
C LEU A 136 -10.26 -11.89 9.72
N GLN A 137 -9.42 -12.10 8.72
CA GLN A 137 -8.22 -12.95 8.85
C GLN A 137 -7.31 -12.42 9.97
N LYS A 138 -7.03 -11.12 10.03
CA LYS A 138 -6.29 -10.47 11.11
C LYS A 138 -6.94 -10.75 12.48
N ARG A 139 -8.26 -10.56 12.57
CA ARG A 139 -8.98 -10.79 13.82
C ARG A 139 -8.87 -12.25 14.30
N LEU A 140 -9.04 -13.22 13.41
CA LEU A 140 -8.92 -14.64 13.75
C LEU A 140 -7.51 -15.00 14.23
N VAL A 141 -6.48 -14.43 13.64
CA VAL A 141 -5.09 -14.60 14.12
C VAL A 141 -4.92 -13.97 15.49
N ALA A 142 -5.38 -12.73 15.68
CA ALA A 142 -5.26 -12.00 16.94
C ALA A 142 -6.04 -12.64 18.10
N GLU A 143 -7.20 -13.24 17.83
CA GLU A 143 -8.02 -14.00 18.79
C GLU A 143 -7.45 -15.41 19.10
N GLY A 144 -6.32 -15.79 18.44
CA GLY A 144 -5.65 -17.07 18.67
C GLY A 144 -6.37 -18.29 18.06
N GLU A 145 -7.30 -18.09 17.14
CA GLU A 145 -8.08 -19.14 16.49
C GLU A 145 -7.18 -20.09 15.66
N LEU A 146 -6.05 -19.59 15.17
CA LEU A 146 -5.07 -20.40 14.47
C LEU A 146 -4.00 -21.02 15.41
N GLY A 147 -3.97 -20.65 16.69
CA GLY A 147 -2.85 -20.97 17.57
C GLY A 147 -1.58 -20.26 17.14
N LYS A 148 -0.41 -20.83 17.42
CA LYS A 148 0.86 -20.28 16.94
C LYS A 148 0.94 -20.44 15.42
N VAL A 149 1.01 -19.33 14.71
CA VAL A 149 1.25 -19.33 13.25
C VAL A 149 2.71 -19.64 12.98
N PHE A 150 2.97 -20.57 12.08
CA PHE A 150 4.32 -21.01 11.70
C PHE A 150 4.64 -20.85 10.21
N LEU A 151 3.61 -20.68 9.33
CA LEU A 151 3.80 -20.50 7.90
C LEU A 151 2.81 -19.47 7.36
N ALA A 152 3.31 -18.54 6.53
CA ALA A 152 2.49 -17.60 5.77
C ALA A 152 3.04 -17.44 4.35
N ASN A 153 2.27 -17.86 3.35
CA ASN A 153 2.62 -17.72 1.94
C ASN A 153 1.73 -16.67 1.27
N VAL A 154 2.30 -15.88 0.38
CA VAL A 154 1.57 -14.84 -0.35
C VAL A 154 1.96 -14.82 -1.81
N ASP A 155 0.96 -14.72 -2.68
CA ASP A 155 1.16 -14.48 -4.10
C ASP A 155 0.51 -13.16 -4.49
N TYR A 156 1.21 -12.37 -5.30
CA TYR A 156 0.68 -11.14 -5.88
C TYR A 156 0.98 -11.12 -7.37
N TRP A 157 -0.01 -11.49 -8.18
CA TRP A 157 0.17 -11.64 -9.62
C TRP A 157 -0.81 -10.81 -10.40
N PHE A 158 -0.34 -10.20 -11.46
CA PHE A 158 -1.19 -9.62 -12.48
C PHE A 158 -0.52 -9.69 -13.85
N GLY A 159 -1.35 -9.83 -14.88
CA GLY A 159 -0.93 -9.99 -16.26
C GLY A 159 -1.30 -8.78 -17.11
N ARG A 160 -0.76 -7.63 -16.79
CA ARG A 160 -0.99 -6.44 -17.61
C ARG A 160 0.34 -5.78 -17.92
N GLU A 161 0.62 -5.66 -19.22
CA GLU A 161 1.67 -4.76 -19.68
C GLU A 161 1.37 -3.35 -19.18
N ARG A 162 2.29 -2.77 -18.42
CA ARG A 162 2.19 -1.40 -17.97
C ARG A 162 3.35 -0.64 -18.58
N GLY A 163 3.03 0.25 -19.54
CA GLY A 163 3.99 1.14 -20.17
C GLY A 163 4.31 2.37 -19.34
N GLY A 164 5.00 3.31 -19.96
CA GLY A 164 5.35 4.60 -19.38
C GLY A 164 6.37 4.45 -18.24
N TRP A 165 6.21 5.21 -17.18
CA TRP A 165 7.16 5.27 -16.07
C TRP A 165 7.39 3.92 -15.37
N MET A 166 6.40 3.01 -15.42
CA MET A 166 6.49 1.70 -14.76
C MET A 166 7.48 0.75 -15.44
N LYS A 167 7.88 1.03 -16.69
CA LYS A 167 8.88 0.23 -17.42
C LYS A 167 10.27 0.36 -16.80
N HIS A 168 10.59 1.50 -16.18
CA HIS A 168 11.91 1.88 -15.73
C HIS A 168 12.10 1.59 -14.22
N ARG A 169 13.19 0.86 -13.89
CA ARG A 169 13.49 0.50 -12.49
C ARG A 169 13.69 1.73 -11.59
N GLU A 170 14.30 2.77 -12.12
CA GLU A 170 14.56 4.02 -11.41
C GLU A 170 13.29 4.71 -10.89
N ASN A 171 12.15 4.47 -11.56
CA ASN A 171 10.86 5.03 -11.16
C ASN A 171 10.07 4.09 -10.26
N THR A 172 10.35 2.79 -10.26
CA THR A 172 9.52 1.77 -9.62
C THR A 172 10.18 1.09 -8.42
N GLY A 173 11.51 0.94 -8.45
CA GLY A 173 12.29 0.19 -7.46
C GLY A 173 12.38 -1.31 -7.72
N GLY A 174 11.49 -1.91 -8.52
CA GLY A 174 11.44 -3.35 -8.79
C GLY A 174 10.03 -3.94 -8.65
N ALA A 175 9.85 -5.23 -8.91
CA ALA A 175 8.54 -5.87 -8.96
C ALA A 175 7.85 -5.90 -7.59
N PHE A 176 8.54 -6.33 -6.54
CA PHE A 176 7.96 -6.31 -5.19
C PHE A 176 7.64 -4.90 -4.71
N ILE A 177 8.47 -3.91 -5.00
CA ILE A 177 8.22 -2.52 -4.61
C ILE A 177 7.01 -1.96 -5.36
N LEU A 178 6.93 -2.16 -6.67
CA LEU A 178 5.83 -1.65 -7.49
C LEU A 178 4.48 -2.28 -7.11
N ALA A 179 4.45 -3.60 -6.88
CA ALA A 179 3.22 -4.37 -6.77
C ALA A 179 3.16 -5.27 -5.54
N GLY A 180 4.17 -6.10 -5.31
CA GLY A 180 4.21 -7.08 -4.22
C GLY A 180 4.20 -6.45 -2.82
N CYS A 181 4.43 -5.15 -2.68
CA CYS A 181 4.37 -4.44 -1.40
C CYS A 181 3.01 -4.59 -0.71
N HIS A 182 1.93 -4.72 -1.46
CA HIS A 182 0.61 -5.01 -0.88
C HIS A 182 0.56 -6.35 -0.16
N SER A 183 1.18 -7.40 -0.74
CA SER A 183 1.17 -8.73 -0.13
C SER A 183 2.12 -8.81 1.06
N VAL A 184 3.28 -8.17 0.99
CA VAL A 184 4.22 -8.06 2.10
C VAL A 184 3.56 -7.37 3.29
N ASP A 185 2.94 -6.22 3.04
CA ASP A 185 2.24 -5.45 4.05
C ASP A 185 1.06 -6.22 4.66
N MET A 186 0.26 -6.88 3.83
CA MET A 186 -0.88 -7.69 4.27
C MET A 186 -0.43 -8.82 5.22
N ALA A 187 0.61 -9.58 4.87
CA ALA A 187 1.10 -10.67 5.70
C ALA A 187 1.64 -10.16 7.04
N ARG A 188 2.47 -9.10 7.02
CA ARG A 188 2.95 -8.45 8.24
C ARG A 188 1.81 -8.02 9.15
N TRP A 189 0.83 -7.31 8.58
CA TRP A 189 -0.29 -6.77 9.32
C TRP A 189 -1.16 -7.87 9.96
N ILE A 190 -1.45 -8.95 9.21
CA ILE A 190 -2.24 -10.07 9.73
C ILE A 190 -1.51 -10.80 10.85
N LEU A 191 -0.20 -11.09 10.68
CA LEU A 191 0.60 -11.81 11.67
C LEU A 191 1.05 -10.93 12.84
N ASP A 192 0.82 -9.62 12.77
CA ASP A 192 1.32 -8.64 13.74
C ASP A 192 2.82 -8.81 14.01
N SER A 193 3.59 -8.97 12.94
CA SER A 193 5.01 -9.31 13.03
C SER A 193 5.78 -8.75 11.86
N ASP A 194 6.90 -8.09 12.15
CA ASP A 194 7.84 -7.64 11.15
C ASP A 194 8.55 -8.81 10.47
N ILE A 195 9.01 -8.60 9.25
CA ILE A 195 9.91 -9.50 8.56
C ILE A 195 11.34 -9.11 8.94
N GLU A 196 12.14 -10.08 9.40
CA GLU A 196 13.51 -9.88 9.87
C GLU A 196 14.58 -10.27 8.85
N SER A 197 14.25 -11.15 7.90
CA SER A 197 15.19 -11.55 6.84
C SER A 197 14.51 -12.14 5.64
N VAL A 198 15.17 -12.02 4.49
CA VAL A 198 14.71 -12.53 3.19
C VAL A 198 15.85 -13.20 2.42
N THR A 199 15.48 -14.17 1.57
CA THR A 199 16.33 -14.80 0.55
C THR A 199 15.49 -14.88 -0.73
N ALA A 200 15.96 -14.34 -1.85
CA ALA A 200 15.11 -14.14 -3.03
C ALA A 200 15.82 -14.51 -4.34
N GLN A 201 14.99 -14.86 -5.33
CA GLN A 201 15.37 -15.06 -6.73
C GLN A 201 14.48 -14.23 -7.64
N SER A 202 14.97 -13.89 -8.81
CA SER A 202 14.22 -13.13 -9.80
C SER A 202 14.37 -13.67 -11.20
N ALA A 203 13.38 -13.39 -12.07
CA ALA A 203 13.41 -13.74 -13.48
C ALA A 203 12.99 -12.55 -14.35
N MET A 204 13.74 -12.34 -15.43
CA MET A 204 13.34 -11.46 -16.51
C MET A 204 12.40 -12.21 -17.44
N VAL A 205 11.21 -11.69 -17.68
CA VAL A 205 10.22 -12.29 -18.59
C VAL A 205 9.79 -11.27 -19.63
N GLY A 206 10.09 -11.57 -20.90
CA GLY A 206 9.82 -10.64 -22.01
C GLY A 206 10.64 -9.35 -21.91
N ASP A 207 10.22 -8.34 -22.66
CA ASP A 207 10.85 -7.01 -22.75
C ASP A 207 9.96 -5.86 -22.24
N TYR A 208 8.92 -6.20 -21.49
CA TYR A 208 7.94 -5.25 -20.97
C TYR A 208 8.51 -4.31 -19.93
N TYR A 209 9.50 -4.77 -19.14
CA TYR A 209 10.16 -4.05 -18.08
C TYR A 209 11.68 -4.11 -18.26
N GLU A 210 12.41 -3.07 -17.84
CA GLU A 210 13.87 -3.02 -17.85
C GLU A 210 14.48 -3.67 -16.58
N TYR A 211 13.69 -4.38 -15.81
CA TYR A 211 14.07 -5.07 -14.58
C TYR A 211 13.31 -6.40 -14.47
N PRO A 212 13.79 -7.34 -13.64
CA PRO A 212 13.09 -8.61 -13.42
C PRO A 212 11.63 -8.38 -13.04
N SER A 213 10.74 -8.95 -13.84
CA SER A 213 9.29 -8.78 -13.70
C SER A 213 8.65 -9.87 -12.83
N VAL A 214 9.43 -10.87 -12.44
CA VAL A 214 9.04 -11.93 -11.51
C VAL A 214 10.09 -12.03 -10.41
N GLU A 215 9.64 -12.03 -9.16
CA GLU A 215 10.48 -12.22 -7.99
C GLU A 215 9.79 -13.18 -7.01
N THR A 216 10.60 -14.07 -6.38
CA THR A 216 10.15 -14.95 -5.30
C THR A 216 11.08 -14.79 -4.11
N ALA A 217 10.55 -14.90 -2.88
CA ALA A 217 11.34 -14.76 -1.68
C ALA A 217 10.91 -15.74 -0.61
N GLN A 218 11.88 -16.35 0.07
CA GLN A 218 11.68 -16.95 1.38
C GLN A 218 11.85 -15.85 2.43
N VAL A 219 10.92 -15.78 3.36
CA VAL A 219 10.92 -14.77 4.42
C VAL A 219 10.91 -15.42 5.80
N ARG A 220 11.49 -14.72 6.77
CA ARG A 220 11.37 -15.05 8.20
C ARG A 220 10.78 -13.84 8.92
N PHE A 221 9.76 -14.11 9.71
CA PHE A 221 9.13 -13.13 10.58
C PHE A 221 9.80 -13.10 11.97
N ALA A 222 9.75 -11.97 12.64
CA ALA A 222 10.31 -11.79 13.98
C ALA A 222 9.63 -12.70 15.03
N ASN A 223 8.37 -13.09 14.84
CA ASN A 223 7.67 -14.06 15.71
C ASN A 223 8.05 -15.52 15.45
N GLY A 224 9.01 -15.75 14.53
CA GLY A 224 9.54 -17.08 14.18
C GLY A 224 8.81 -17.80 13.05
N ALA A 225 7.69 -17.28 12.54
CA ALA A 225 7.03 -17.81 11.36
C ALA A 225 7.93 -17.65 10.12
N ILE A 226 7.74 -18.54 9.14
CA ILE A 226 8.41 -18.46 7.84
C ILE A 226 7.38 -18.33 6.72
N GLY A 227 7.83 -17.97 5.52
CA GLY A 227 6.91 -17.89 4.38
C GLY A 227 7.61 -17.87 3.03
N VAL A 228 6.82 -18.05 2.00
CA VAL A 228 7.22 -17.87 0.60
C VAL A 228 6.33 -16.82 -0.04
N PHE A 229 6.94 -15.79 -0.58
CA PHE A 229 6.26 -14.70 -1.26
C PHE A 229 6.60 -14.73 -2.74
N SER A 230 5.61 -14.55 -3.59
CA SER A 230 5.81 -14.42 -5.04
C SER A 230 5.14 -13.15 -5.58
N CYS A 231 5.83 -12.50 -6.50
CA CYS A 231 5.31 -11.35 -7.24
C CYS A 231 5.55 -11.57 -8.73
N SER A 232 4.51 -11.41 -9.55
CA SER A 232 4.62 -11.41 -11.00
C SER A 232 3.87 -10.22 -11.59
N LEU A 233 4.56 -9.45 -12.43
CA LEU A 233 3.99 -8.35 -13.20
C LEU A 233 3.48 -8.80 -14.58
N VAL A 234 3.79 -10.03 -15.00
CA VAL A 234 3.61 -10.56 -16.34
C VAL A 234 3.07 -11.99 -16.29
N GLY A 235 1.84 -12.19 -15.98
CA GLY A 235 1.23 -13.51 -15.98
C GLY A 235 -0.03 -13.55 -16.85
N GLN A 236 -0.39 -14.69 -17.41
CA GLN A 236 -1.70 -14.88 -18.04
C GLN A 236 -2.72 -15.30 -16.99
N VAL A 237 -2.92 -14.40 -16.00
CA VAL A 237 -3.77 -14.64 -14.85
C VAL A 237 -4.66 -13.43 -14.58
N PRO A 238 -5.85 -13.59 -14.01
CA PRO A 238 -6.58 -12.49 -13.40
C PRO A 238 -5.76 -11.86 -12.26
N TYR A 239 -6.11 -10.63 -11.87
CA TYR A 239 -5.53 -10.03 -10.65
C TYR A 239 -5.68 -11.01 -9.47
N THR A 240 -4.54 -11.38 -8.89
CA THR A 240 -4.46 -12.41 -7.85
C THR A 240 -3.69 -11.88 -6.65
N ALA A 241 -4.33 -11.91 -5.49
CA ALA A 241 -3.69 -11.68 -4.20
C ALA A 241 -4.07 -12.86 -3.30
N ASN A 242 -3.23 -13.90 -3.30
CA ASN A 242 -3.44 -15.09 -2.48
C ASN A 242 -2.74 -14.96 -1.14
N LEU A 243 -3.33 -15.57 -0.13
CA LEU A 243 -2.77 -15.70 1.20
C LEU A 243 -3.05 -17.11 1.73
N SER A 244 -2.03 -17.78 2.23
CA SER A 244 -2.17 -19.02 3.00
C SER A 244 -1.47 -18.85 4.34
N ILE A 245 -2.18 -19.10 5.45
CA ILE A 245 -1.66 -19.04 6.82
C ILE A 245 -1.93 -20.37 7.49
N LEU A 246 -0.88 -20.99 8.03
CA LEU A 246 -0.96 -22.25 8.78
C LEU A 246 -0.53 -22.00 10.23
N GLY A 247 -1.37 -22.44 11.14
CA GLY A 247 -1.11 -22.40 12.56
C GLY A 247 -1.46 -23.74 13.23
N GLU A 248 -1.11 -23.89 14.50
CA GLU A 248 -1.29 -25.14 15.26
C GLU A 248 -2.76 -25.54 15.45
N LYS A 249 -3.67 -24.58 15.36
CA LYS A 249 -5.12 -24.77 15.59
C LYS A 249 -5.99 -24.45 14.39
N GLY A 250 -5.42 -23.95 13.30
CA GLY A 250 -6.19 -23.61 12.13
C GLY A 250 -5.37 -23.18 10.94
N THR A 251 -6.04 -23.20 9.79
CA THR A 251 -5.48 -22.82 8.49
C THR A 251 -6.44 -21.88 7.78
N ILE A 252 -5.89 -20.86 7.16
CA ILE A 252 -6.61 -19.94 6.27
C ILE A 252 -5.99 -20.05 4.88
N ILE A 253 -6.82 -20.24 3.85
CA ILE A 253 -6.41 -20.14 2.45
C ILE A 253 -7.40 -19.19 1.75
N ASN A 254 -7.03 -17.94 1.57
CA ASN A 254 -7.91 -16.88 1.06
C ASN A 254 -9.20 -16.76 1.88
N ASP A 255 -10.35 -17.11 1.28
CA ASP A 255 -11.68 -17.11 1.88
C ASP A 255 -12.09 -18.46 2.48
N LYS A 256 -11.15 -19.41 2.55
CA LYS A 256 -11.35 -20.76 3.08
C LYS A 256 -10.71 -20.92 4.44
N PHE A 257 -11.43 -21.54 5.37
CA PHE A 257 -11.02 -21.67 6.76
C PHE A 257 -11.16 -23.12 7.24
N TYR A 258 -10.13 -23.61 7.94
CA TYR A 258 -10.17 -24.85 8.70
C TYR A 258 -9.73 -24.53 10.13
N LEU A 259 -10.64 -24.63 11.10
CA LEU A 259 -10.40 -24.21 12.48
C LEU A 259 -10.73 -25.30 13.46
N LYS A 260 -9.78 -25.69 14.30
CA LYS A 260 -9.92 -26.78 15.28
C LYS A 260 -11.13 -26.65 16.21
N ARG A 261 -11.60 -25.42 16.44
CA ARG A 261 -12.79 -25.15 17.27
C ARG A 261 -14.09 -25.71 16.69
N PHE A 262 -14.13 -26.03 15.38
CA PHE A 262 -15.29 -26.63 14.73
C PHE A 262 -15.11 -28.14 14.69
N GLU A 263 -15.57 -28.83 15.74
CA GLU A 263 -15.51 -30.30 15.82
C GLU A 263 -16.30 -30.94 14.66
N GLY A 264 -15.72 -31.99 14.07
CA GLY A 264 -16.32 -32.71 12.95
C GLY A 264 -16.14 -32.03 11.58
N GLN A 265 -15.39 -30.94 11.49
CA GLN A 265 -15.05 -30.33 10.22
C GLN A 265 -14.18 -31.27 9.39
N ALA A 266 -14.70 -31.77 8.26
CA ALA A 266 -13.97 -32.69 7.37
C ALA A 266 -13.18 -31.97 6.27
N ASP A 267 -13.59 -30.73 5.89
CA ASP A 267 -12.97 -29.92 4.83
C ASP A 267 -13.06 -28.43 5.20
N PHE A 268 -12.46 -27.59 4.40
CA PHE A 268 -12.57 -26.13 4.54
C PHE A 268 -14.01 -25.64 4.38
N PHE A 269 -14.44 -24.70 5.21
CA PHE A 269 -15.58 -23.88 4.90
C PHE A 269 -15.15 -22.57 4.22
N THR A 270 -15.99 -22.06 3.33
CA THR A 270 -15.75 -20.83 2.60
C THR A 270 -16.62 -19.71 3.16
N LEU A 271 -16.02 -18.53 3.36
CA LEU A 271 -16.75 -17.34 3.76
C LEU A 271 -16.84 -16.35 2.59
N ASP A 272 -18.06 -16.09 2.14
CA ASP A 272 -18.30 -15.01 1.18
C ASP A 272 -18.44 -13.69 1.93
N THR A 273 -17.53 -12.77 1.74
CA THR A 273 -17.57 -11.41 2.30
C THR A 273 -18.32 -10.43 1.40
N GLY A 274 -18.85 -10.87 0.27
CA GLY A 274 -19.52 -10.02 -0.72
C GLY A 274 -18.58 -9.04 -1.44
N VAL A 275 -17.28 -9.09 -1.16
CA VAL A 275 -16.29 -8.20 -1.80
C VAL A 275 -15.86 -8.79 -3.13
N LYS A 276 -16.20 -8.10 -4.21
CA LYS A 276 -15.76 -8.50 -5.55
C LYS A 276 -14.24 -8.38 -5.66
N LYS A 277 -13.57 -9.46 -6.08
CA LYS A 277 -12.15 -9.46 -6.44
C LYS A 277 -11.98 -8.74 -7.78
N THR A 278 -11.95 -7.42 -7.78
CA THR A 278 -11.76 -6.64 -9.01
C THR A 278 -10.45 -5.86 -8.93
N GLY A 279 -9.70 -5.83 -10.03
CA GLY A 279 -8.58 -4.90 -10.21
C GLY A 279 -9.05 -3.48 -10.60
N ASP A 280 -10.32 -3.15 -10.36
CA ASP A 280 -10.90 -1.85 -10.64
C ASP A 280 -10.69 -0.90 -9.45
N VAL A 281 -10.24 0.33 -9.74
CA VAL A 281 -9.98 1.34 -8.72
C VAL A 281 -11.22 1.72 -7.90
N TYR A 282 -12.40 1.67 -8.50
CA TYR A 282 -13.66 1.98 -7.83
C TYR A 282 -14.13 0.86 -6.88
N GLY A 283 -13.61 -0.36 -7.05
CA GLY A 283 -13.79 -1.49 -6.14
C GLY A 283 -12.87 -1.47 -4.94
N HIS A 284 -11.88 -0.58 -4.90
CA HIS A 284 -10.93 -0.45 -3.79
C HIS A 284 -11.55 0.30 -2.61
N PRO A 285 -11.18 -0.01 -1.35
CA PRO A 285 -11.78 0.55 -0.15
C PRO A 285 -11.32 1.97 0.20
N PHE A 286 -11.01 2.82 -0.79
CA PHE A 286 -10.60 4.21 -0.57
C PHE A 286 -11.56 5.02 0.29
N PRO A 287 -12.90 4.88 0.17
CA PRO A 287 -13.81 5.60 1.06
C PRO A 287 -13.60 5.27 2.55
N ALA A 288 -13.35 4.00 2.88
CA ALA A 288 -13.06 3.60 4.25
C ALA A 288 -11.70 4.12 4.75
N MET A 289 -10.70 4.19 3.86
CA MET A 289 -9.39 4.77 4.17
C MET A 289 -9.49 6.27 4.45
N VAL A 290 -10.19 7.01 3.60
CA VAL A 290 -10.40 8.46 3.79
C VAL A 290 -11.16 8.72 5.09
N ALA A 291 -12.19 7.93 5.39
CA ALA A 291 -12.95 8.07 6.63
C ALA A 291 -12.06 7.87 7.88
N ASP A 292 -11.24 6.79 7.92
CA ASP A 292 -10.29 6.56 9.00
C ASP A 292 -9.25 7.69 9.10
N PHE A 293 -8.73 8.16 7.97
CA PHE A 293 -7.73 9.21 7.94
C PHE A 293 -8.26 10.55 8.47
N VAL A 294 -9.45 10.96 8.03
CA VAL A 294 -10.12 12.16 8.52
C VAL A 294 -10.37 12.07 10.04
N GLU A 295 -10.81 10.91 10.52
CA GLU A 295 -11.03 10.70 11.95
C GLU A 295 -9.71 10.80 12.74
N CYS A 296 -8.62 10.20 12.23
CA CYS A 296 -7.28 10.33 12.84
C CYS A 296 -6.84 11.80 12.95
N ILE A 297 -7.08 12.60 11.92
CA ILE A 297 -6.75 14.03 11.93
C ILE A 297 -7.58 14.78 12.98
N LYS A 298 -8.89 14.52 13.05
CA LYS A 298 -9.82 15.18 13.99
C LYS A 298 -9.50 14.86 15.45
N GLU A 299 -9.17 13.60 15.71
CA GLU A 299 -8.85 13.11 17.07
C GLU A 299 -7.39 13.33 17.46
N ASP A 300 -6.59 13.94 16.60
CA ASP A 300 -5.13 14.11 16.75
C ASP A 300 -4.38 12.80 17.11
N ARG A 301 -4.85 11.68 16.57
CA ARG A 301 -4.21 10.36 16.75
C ARG A 301 -3.51 9.89 15.47
N GLU A 302 -2.52 9.02 15.65
CA GLU A 302 -1.89 8.36 14.52
C GLU A 302 -2.82 7.28 13.91
N SER A 303 -2.81 7.21 12.56
CA SER A 303 -3.43 6.08 11.88
C SER A 303 -2.59 4.81 12.09
N LEU A 304 -3.25 3.67 12.23
CA LEU A 304 -2.59 2.35 12.18
C LEU A 304 -1.97 2.05 10.81
N HIS A 305 -2.26 2.90 9.83
CA HIS A 305 -1.79 2.81 8.44
C HIS A 305 -0.86 3.98 8.07
N ASN A 306 -0.23 4.59 9.07
CA ASN A 306 0.68 5.72 8.91
C ASN A 306 2.01 5.33 8.22
N LEU A 307 2.84 6.32 7.94
CA LEU A 307 4.14 6.13 7.31
C LEU A 307 5.05 5.17 8.11
N GLU A 308 5.07 5.28 9.44
CA GLU A 308 5.89 4.41 10.29
C GLU A 308 5.49 2.94 10.16
N SER A 309 4.18 2.65 10.09
CA SER A 309 3.68 1.29 9.89
C SER A 309 4.06 0.68 8.52
N ALA A 310 4.42 1.53 7.54
CA ALA A 310 4.81 1.13 6.19
C ALA A 310 6.31 0.80 6.04
N VAL A 311 7.13 1.18 7.03
CA VAL A 311 8.59 1.11 6.95
C VAL A 311 9.07 -0.32 6.69
N ASN A 312 8.75 -1.27 7.57
CA ASN A 312 9.26 -2.65 7.42
C ASN A 312 8.75 -3.32 6.14
N ALA A 313 7.51 -3.04 5.69
CA ALA A 313 7.01 -3.55 4.41
C ALA A 313 7.84 -3.00 3.23
N THR A 314 8.18 -1.71 3.26
CA THR A 314 9.00 -1.07 2.22
C THR A 314 10.43 -1.63 2.24
N LEU A 315 11.07 -1.70 3.42
CA LEU A 315 12.41 -2.28 3.59
C LEU A 315 12.46 -3.75 3.16
N THR A 316 11.42 -4.53 3.46
CA THR A 316 11.33 -5.92 3.02
C THR A 316 11.32 -6.03 1.50
N CYS A 317 10.55 -5.21 0.81
CA CYS A 317 10.52 -5.20 -0.66
C CYS A 317 11.88 -4.83 -1.25
N LEU A 318 12.56 -3.82 -0.68
CA LEU A 318 13.92 -3.44 -1.08
C LEU A 318 14.92 -4.58 -0.84
N ALA A 319 14.82 -5.25 0.31
CA ALA A 319 15.65 -6.39 0.67
C ALA A 319 15.44 -7.59 -0.26
N ILE A 320 14.21 -7.86 -0.70
CA ILE A 320 13.88 -8.91 -1.68
C ILE A 320 14.60 -8.62 -3.00
N THR A 321 14.42 -7.43 -3.56
CA THR A 321 15.07 -7.04 -4.82
C THR A 321 16.61 -7.06 -4.68
N LYS A 322 17.14 -6.61 -3.54
CA LYS A 322 18.58 -6.66 -3.24
C LYS A 322 19.10 -8.10 -3.13
N SER A 323 18.39 -8.98 -2.43
CA SER A 323 18.75 -10.40 -2.31
C SER A 323 18.81 -11.06 -3.68
N ALA A 324 17.79 -10.87 -4.50
CA ALA A 324 17.73 -11.42 -5.86
C ALA A 324 18.90 -10.92 -6.74
N SER A 325 19.30 -9.64 -6.61
CA SER A 325 20.44 -9.07 -7.34
C SER A 325 21.81 -9.59 -6.85
N LEU A 326 21.85 -10.22 -5.68
CA LEU A 326 23.03 -10.81 -5.05
C LEU A 326 22.97 -12.35 -5.01
N ASP A 327 22.33 -12.93 -6.02
CA ASP A 327 22.19 -14.38 -6.25
C ASP A 327 21.63 -15.14 -5.02
N GLY A 328 20.59 -14.55 -4.41
CA GLY A 328 19.90 -15.15 -3.27
C GLY A 328 20.62 -14.99 -1.95
N LYS A 329 21.54 -14.04 -1.82
CA LYS A 329 22.16 -13.75 -0.52
C LYS A 329 21.10 -13.33 0.50
N ARG A 330 21.13 -13.93 1.71
CA ARG A 330 20.24 -13.51 2.79
C ARG A 330 20.48 -12.05 3.16
N ILE A 331 19.41 -11.27 3.21
CA ILE A 331 19.41 -9.87 3.63
C ILE A 331 18.60 -9.77 4.93
N HIS A 332 19.18 -9.14 5.95
CA HIS A 332 18.46 -8.77 7.17
C HIS A 332 17.66 -7.50 6.94
N VAL A 333 16.44 -7.48 7.46
CA VAL A 333 15.53 -6.32 7.41
C VAL A 333 15.44 -5.77 8.83
N PRO A 334 15.65 -4.46 9.04
CA PRO A 334 15.43 -3.85 10.35
C PRO A 334 13.99 -4.05 10.84
N THR A 335 13.84 -4.55 12.07
CA THR A 335 12.54 -4.85 12.70
C THR A 335 12.13 -3.84 13.75
N ASN A 336 13.01 -2.93 14.14
CA ASN A 336 12.70 -1.85 15.05
C ASN A 336 12.77 -0.52 14.30
N SER A 337 11.85 0.38 14.61
CA SER A 337 11.73 1.73 14.05
C SER A 337 13.09 2.39 13.76
N LEU A 338 13.19 2.94 12.56
CA LEU A 338 14.29 3.83 12.16
C LEU A 338 14.36 5.06 13.07
#